data_c8d8e6fe6afd2feebb84ace0642caee8
#
_entry.id   c8d8e6fe6afd2feebb84ace0642caee8
#
_cell.length_a   1.000
_cell.length_b   1.000
_cell.length_c   1.000
_cell.angle_alpha   90.00
_cell.angle_beta   90.00
_cell.angle_gamma   90.00
#
_symmetry.space_group_name_H-M   'P 1'
#
loop_
_entity.id
_entity.type
_entity.pdbx_description
1 polymer ?
#
loop_
_entity_poly.entity_id
_entity_poly.type
_entity_poly.pdbx_seq_one_letter_code
_entity_poly.pdbx_strand_id
1 'polypeptide(L)'
;GIFGLLFSGEKLIKDKLGISSDVVKTNEHSDFGGGYPLPIPISDRPLTDYERNVMQTYINRGYDTFLDRVSQGRHMTKEAVNEIAQGRVWTGEDALKLGLIDVLGGLEDAIAIAAHKAGLNNYQITELPVERSPFEDILLNLSQSIRTSILKSELGDFYDTYREQKELLKIKGMVARIPYDLTFN
;
A
#
# COMPACT_ATOMS: atom_id res chain seq x y z
N GLY A 1 -12.65 -12.36 0.90
CA GLY A 1 -12.85 -11.90 -0.47
C GLY A 1 -11.84 -10.83 -0.85
N ILE A 2 -11.64 -10.65 -2.13
CA ILE A 2 -10.77 -9.62 -2.69
C ILE A 2 -11.63 -8.66 -3.49
N PHE A 3 -11.44 -7.38 -3.28
CA PHE A 3 -12.12 -6.32 -4.03
C PHE A 3 -11.17 -5.16 -4.29
N GLY A 4 -11.45 -4.39 -5.32
CA GLY A 4 -10.76 -3.14 -5.61
C GLY A 4 -11.75 -1.98 -5.61
N LEU A 5 -11.37 -0.87 -5.03
CA LEU A 5 -12.15 0.35 -4.99
C LEU A 5 -11.33 1.48 -5.61
N LEU A 6 -11.84 2.04 -6.71
CA LEU A 6 -11.21 3.12 -7.44
C LEU A 6 -12.20 4.28 -7.54
N PHE A 7 -11.75 5.45 -7.13
CA PHE A 7 -12.56 6.66 -7.19
C PHE A 7 -12.07 7.56 -8.32
N SER A 8 -12.99 8.05 -9.15
CA SER A 8 -12.71 9.13 -10.08
C SER A 8 -13.19 10.45 -9.49
N GLY A 9 -12.30 11.41 -9.40
CA GLY A 9 -12.58 12.78 -8.96
C GLY A 9 -12.91 13.73 -10.12
N GLU A 10 -12.92 13.27 -11.35
CA GLU A 10 -13.07 14.11 -12.54
C GLU A 10 -14.21 15.11 -12.41
N LYS A 11 -15.43 14.64 -12.14
CA LYS A 11 -16.61 15.50 -12.03
C LYS A 11 -16.51 16.52 -10.89
N LEU A 12 -15.93 16.14 -9.76
CA LEU A 12 -15.75 17.05 -8.64
C LEU A 12 -14.73 18.13 -8.98
N ILE A 13 -13.59 17.74 -9.48
CA ILE A 13 -12.47 18.63 -9.74
C ILE A 13 -12.75 19.55 -10.92
N LYS A 14 -13.26 19.00 -12.03
CA LYS A 14 -13.53 19.73 -13.24
C LYS A 14 -14.80 20.57 -13.14
N ASP A 15 -15.92 19.98 -12.72
CA ASP A 15 -17.24 20.64 -12.80
C ASP A 15 -17.50 21.56 -11.61
N LYS A 16 -16.90 21.27 -10.44
CA LYS A 16 -17.12 22.04 -9.21
C LYS A 16 -15.98 23.01 -8.89
N LEU A 17 -14.75 22.61 -9.14
CA LEU A 17 -13.58 23.45 -8.84
C LEU A 17 -13.01 24.16 -10.09
N GLY A 18 -13.49 23.81 -11.29
CA GLY A 18 -13.00 24.41 -12.53
C GLY A 18 -11.55 24.06 -12.88
N ILE A 19 -11.00 23.02 -12.25
CA ILE A 19 -9.61 22.61 -12.48
C ILE A 19 -9.59 21.53 -13.55
N SER A 20 -8.89 21.78 -14.65
CA SER A 20 -8.61 20.81 -15.70
C SER A 20 -7.18 20.29 -15.56
N SER A 21 -7.00 19.00 -15.80
CA SER A 21 -5.68 18.37 -15.93
C SER A 21 -5.41 18.05 -17.40
N ASP A 22 -4.16 18.25 -17.81
CA ASP A 22 -3.66 17.76 -19.09
C ASP A 22 -2.61 16.68 -18.83
N VAL A 23 -2.59 15.65 -19.68
CA VAL A 23 -1.73 14.48 -19.47
C VAL A 23 -0.89 14.23 -20.71
N VAL A 24 0.41 14.24 -20.53
CA VAL A 24 1.36 13.79 -21.55
C VAL A 24 1.64 12.30 -21.35
N LYS A 25 1.36 11.50 -22.36
CA LYS A 25 1.45 10.03 -22.31
C LYS A 25 2.50 9.50 -23.26
N THR A 26 3.19 8.45 -22.84
CA THR A 26 4.10 7.68 -23.72
C THR A 26 3.35 6.59 -24.49
N ASN A 27 2.20 6.14 -23.99
CA ASN A 27 1.29 5.21 -24.66
C ASN A 27 -0.15 5.40 -24.13
N GLU A 28 -1.12 4.70 -24.73
CA GLU A 28 -2.54 4.89 -24.46
C GLU A 28 -2.96 4.73 -23.00
N HIS A 29 -2.31 3.82 -22.27
CA HIS A 29 -2.66 3.49 -20.87
C HIS A 29 -1.57 3.85 -19.85
N SER A 30 -0.58 4.67 -20.21
CA SER A 30 0.51 5.02 -19.30
C SER A 30 0.08 5.92 -18.13
N ASP A 31 -1.09 6.51 -18.20
CA ASP A 31 -1.75 7.27 -17.14
C ASP A 31 -2.70 6.41 -16.27
N PHE A 32 -2.70 5.10 -16.46
CA PHE A 32 -3.52 4.19 -15.66
C PHE A 32 -3.19 4.30 -14.16
N GLY A 33 -4.21 4.60 -13.37
CA GLY A 33 -4.03 4.83 -11.92
C GLY A 33 -3.37 6.17 -11.58
N GLY A 34 -3.06 7.00 -12.58
CA GLY A 34 -2.65 8.38 -12.38
C GLY A 34 -3.79 9.21 -11.78
N GLY A 35 -3.47 10.27 -11.08
CA GLY A 35 -4.45 11.11 -10.43
C GLY A 35 -3.82 12.34 -9.79
N TYR A 36 -4.65 13.08 -9.09
CA TYR A 36 -4.22 14.25 -8.35
C TYR A 36 -3.26 13.88 -7.20
N PRO A 37 -2.27 14.70 -6.88
CA PRO A 37 -1.35 14.47 -5.77
C PRO A 37 -2.03 14.73 -4.42
N LEU A 38 -3.09 13.96 -4.15
CA LEU A 38 -3.87 13.99 -2.91
C LEU A 38 -3.51 12.76 -2.06
N PRO A 39 -3.68 12.83 -0.75
CA PRO A 39 -3.44 11.68 0.14
C PRO A 39 -4.42 10.52 -0.09
N ILE A 40 -5.46 10.74 -0.89
CA ILE A 40 -6.43 9.72 -1.31
C ILE A 40 -6.19 9.43 -2.80
N PRO A 41 -6.10 8.17 -3.24
CA PRO A 41 -5.91 7.81 -4.63
C PRO A 41 -7.18 8.11 -5.44
N ILE A 42 -7.30 9.34 -5.90
CA ILE A 42 -8.41 9.81 -6.75
C ILE A 42 -7.87 9.96 -8.17
N SER A 43 -8.41 9.19 -9.08
CA SER A 43 -8.06 9.27 -10.49
C SER A 43 -8.68 10.53 -11.13
N ASP A 44 -7.96 11.14 -12.04
CA ASP A 44 -8.37 12.34 -12.79
C ASP A 44 -9.39 12.02 -13.90
N ARG A 45 -9.54 10.76 -14.25
CA ARG A 45 -10.52 10.26 -15.22
C ARG A 45 -11.09 8.89 -14.83
N PRO A 46 -12.25 8.50 -15.34
CA PRO A 46 -12.74 7.14 -15.18
C PRO A 46 -11.87 6.15 -15.97
N LEU A 47 -11.91 4.89 -15.54
CA LEU A 47 -11.24 3.80 -16.27
C LEU A 47 -11.92 3.57 -17.62
N THR A 48 -11.13 3.32 -18.66
CA THR A 48 -11.62 2.78 -19.92
C THR A 48 -12.13 1.34 -19.71
N ASP A 49 -12.90 0.81 -20.66
CA ASP A 49 -13.39 -0.57 -20.59
C ASP A 49 -12.26 -1.58 -20.60
N TYR A 50 -11.19 -1.31 -21.34
CA TYR A 50 -9.97 -2.13 -21.33
C TYR A 50 -9.32 -2.14 -19.95
N GLU A 51 -9.08 -0.98 -19.34
CA GLU A 51 -8.48 -0.86 -18.02
C GLU A 51 -9.34 -1.52 -16.93
N ARG A 52 -10.67 -1.38 -17.04
CA ARG A 52 -11.62 -2.07 -16.17
C ARG A 52 -11.49 -3.58 -16.27
N ASN A 53 -11.38 -4.12 -17.48
CA ASN A 53 -11.20 -5.55 -17.72
C ASN A 53 -9.85 -6.04 -17.19
N VAL A 54 -8.79 -5.27 -17.33
CA VAL A 54 -7.47 -5.59 -16.74
C VAL A 54 -7.57 -5.67 -15.22
N MET A 55 -8.19 -4.68 -14.57
CA MET A 55 -8.40 -4.69 -13.12
C MET A 55 -9.29 -5.86 -12.68
N GLN A 56 -10.36 -6.14 -13.40
CA GLN A 56 -11.23 -7.29 -13.09
C GLN A 56 -10.47 -8.61 -13.19
N THR A 57 -9.63 -8.76 -14.20
CA THR A 57 -8.78 -9.95 -14.37
C THR A 57 -7.79 -10.09 -13.21
N TYR A 58 -7.18 -8.99 -12.77
CA TYR A 58 -6.28 -8.98 -11.62
C TYR A 58 -7.00 -9.38 -10.32
N ILE A 59 -8.19 -8.83 -10.08
CA ILE A 59 -9.02 -9.17 -8.92
C ILE A 59 -9.43 -10.64 -8.96
N ASN A 60 -9.85 -11.15 -10.11
CA ASN A 60 -10.26 -12.55 -10.27
C ASN A 60 -9.09 -13.51 -9.98
N ARG A 61 -7.89 -13.21 -10.48
CA ARG A 61 -6.68 -13.99 -10.17
C ARG A 61 -6.33 -13.95 -8.69
N GLY A 62 -6.45 -12.77 -8.08
CA GLY A 62 -6.24 -12.62 -6.63
C GLY A 62 -7.23 -13.45 -5.83
N TYR A 63 -8.50 -13.43 -6.21
CA TYR A 63 -9.54 -14.21 -5.56
C TYR A 63 -9.32 -15.72 -5.73
N ASP A 64 -8.94 -16.15 -6.93
CA ASP A 64 -8.61 -17.57 -7.19
C ASP A 64 -7.42 -18.03 -6.33
N THR A 65 -6.36 -17.23 -6.24
CA THR A 65 -5.23 -17.49 -5.35
C THR A 65 -5.65 -17.56 -3.87
N PHE A 66 -6.56 -16.68 -3.45
CA PHE A 66 -7.11 -16.71 -2.10
C PHE A 66 -7.85 -18.03 -1.83
N LEU A 67 -8.73 -18.45 -2.75
CA LEU A 67 -9.43 -19.73 -2.62
C LEU A 67 -8.45 -20.91 -2.53
N ASP A 68 -7.41 -20.93 -3.35
CA ASP A 68 -6.38 -21.98 -3.32
C ASP A 68 -5.66 -22.03 -1.96
N ARG A 69 -5.27 -20.89 -1.42
CA ARG A 69 -4.57 -20.84 -0.13
C ARG A 69 -5.43 -21.33 1.02
N VAL A 70 -6.70 -20.90 1.06
CA VAL A 70 -7.64 -21.37 2.08
C VAL A 70 -7.95 -22.85 1.93
N SER A 71 -8.19 -23.32 0.72
CA SER A 71 -8.41 -24.71 0.39
C SER A 71 -7.27 -25.61 0.90
N GLN A 72 -6.03 -25.26 0.59
CA GLN A 72 -4.84 -25.97 1.04
C GLN A 72 -4.66 -25.90 2.56
N GLY A 73 -4.84 -24.74 3.16
CA GLY A 73 -4.61 -24.52 4.60
C GLY A 73 -5.70 -25.14 5.48
N ARG A 74 -6.91 -25.31 4.95
CA ARG A 74 -8.05 -25.86 5.69
C ARG A 74 -8.48 -27.26 5.22
N HIS A 75 -7.76 -27.84 4.26
CA HIS A 75 -8.09 -29.17 3.67
C HIS A 75 -9.54 -29.25 3.15
N MET A 76 -10.04 -28.14 2.59
CA MET A 76 -11.37 -28.01 2.00
C MET A 76 -11.26 -28.03 0.48
N THR A 77 -12.33 -28.36 -0.22
CA THR A 77 -12.37 -28.15 -1.66
C THR A 77 -12.49 -26.65 -1.99
N LYS A 78 -12.03 -26.24 -3.16
CA LYS A 78 -12.10 -24.84 -3.60
C LYS A 78 -13.54 -24.33 -3.70
N GLU A 79 -14.44 -25.22 -4.12
CA GLU A 79 -15.88 -24.98 -4.22
C GLU A 79 -16.49 -24.72 -2.84
N ALA A 80 -16.18 -25.56 -1.84
CA ALA A 80 -16.65 -25.41 -0.48
C ALA A 80 -16.15 -24.09 0.15
N VAL A 81 -14.88 -23.74 -0.09
CA VAL A 81 -14.34 -22.43 0.34
C VAL A 81 -15.10 -21.29 -0.35
N ASN A 82 -15.37 -21.39 -1.65
CA ASN A 82 -16.08 -20.36 -2.38
C ASN A 82 -17.51 -20.14 -1.87
N GLU A 83 -18.21 -21.19 -1.46
CA GLU A 83 -19.56 -21.08 -0.89
C GLU A 83 -19.62 -20.26 0.39
N ILE A 84 -18.59 -20.32 1.22
CA ILE A 84 -18.51 -19.58 2.48
C ILE A 84 -17.72 -18.25 2.36
N ALA A 85 -17.03 -18.01 1.25
CA ALA A 85 -16.26 -16.82 0.98
C ALA A 85 -17.13 -15.67 0.40
N GLN A 86 -16.85 -15.22 -0.80
CA GLN A 86 -17.58 -14.18 -1.54
C GLN A 86 -17.76 -12.86 -0.77
N GLY A 87 -16.77 -12.49 0.04
CA GLY A 87 -16.82 -11.25 0.84
C GLY A 87 -17.64 -11.33 2.13
N ARG A 88 -18.13 -12.51 2.51
CA ARG A 88 -18.83 -12.67 3.80
C ARG A 88 -17.86 -12.54 4.97
N VAL A 89 -18.35 -11.95 6.05
CA VAL A 89 -17.64 -11.82 7.32
C VAL A 89 -18.35 -12.72 8.34
N TRP A 90 -17.56 -13.57 9.01
CA TRP A 90 -18.06 -14.55 9.99
C TRP A 90 -17.68 -14.13 11.40
N THR A 91 -18.55 -14.41 12.37
CA THR A 91 -18.17 -14.37 13.79
C THR A 91 -17.14 -15.47 14.08
N GLY A 92 -16.40 -15.33 15.20
CA GLY A 92 -15.46 -16.40 15.60
C GLY A 92 -16.17 -17.76 15.80
N GLU A 93 -17.36 -17.73 16.40
CA GLU A 93 -18.16 -18.97 16.63
C GLU A 93 -18.60 -19.63 15.31
N ASP A 94 -19.03 -18.85 14.34
CA ASP A 94 -19.42 -19.38 13.04
C ASP A 94 -18.20 -19.82 12.22
N ALA A 95 -17.09 -19.06 12.30
CA ALA A 95 -15.83 -19.43 11.67
C ALA A 95 -15.29 -20.78 12.21
N LEU A 96 -15.48 -21.05 13.50
CA LEU A 96 -15.11 -22.34 14.10
C LEU A 96 -15.99 -23.48 13.54
N LYS A 97 -17.33 -23.29 13.49
CA LYS A 97 -18.25 -24.27 12.90
C LYS A 97 -17.96 -24.57 11.43
N LEU A 98 -17.51 -23.55 10.69
CA LEU A 98 -17.14 -23.66 9.27
C LEU A 98 -15.72 -24.20 9.05
N GLY A 99 -14.95 -24.47 10.11
CA GLY A 99 -13.58 -24.97 10.01
C GLY A 99 -12.56 -23.91 9.53
N LEU A 100 -12.91 -22.62 9.59
CA LEU A 100 -12.04 -21.54 9.17
C LEU A 100 -10.99 -21.18 10.23
N ILE A 101 -11.28 -21.51 11.50
CA ILE A 101 -10.34 -21.34 12.61
C ILE A 101 -10.28 -22.65 13.42
N ASP A 102 -9.22 -22.83 14.21
CA ASP A 102 -8.98 -24.05 14.98
C ASP A 102 -9.49 -23.94 16.42
N VAL A 103 -9.39 -22.75 17.00
CA VAL A 103 -9.73 -22.48 18.41
C VAL A 103 -10.40 -21.12 18.53
N LEU A 104 -11.40 -21.04 19.37
CA LEU A 104 -12.00 -19.77 19.76
C LEU A 104 -11.20 -19.20 20.93
N GLY A 105 -10.68 -17.97 20.79
CA GLY A 105 -9.87 -17.33 21.83
C GLY A 105 -9.43 -15.94 21.43
N GLY A 106 -8.73 -15.27 22.35
CA GLY A 106 -8.16 -13.96 22.14
C GLY A 106 -6.68 -14.01 21.72
N LEU A 107 -6.06 -12.83 21.75
CA LEU A 107 -4.65 -12.69 21.42
C LEU A 107 -3.74 -13.46 22.37
N GLU A 108 -4.04 -13.46 23.67
CA GLU A 108 -3.28 -14.18 24.69
C GLU A 108 -3.29 -15.70 24.45
N ASP A 109 -4.46 -16.26 24.10
CA ASP A 109 -4.61 -17.66 23.76
C ASP A 109 -3.80 -18.02 22.49
N ALA A 110 -3.82 -17.14 21.50
CA ALA A 110 -3.03 -17.33 20.28
C ALA A 110 -1.53 -17.33 20.56
N ILE A 111 -1.04 -16.43 21.41
CA ILE A 111 0.37 -16.37 21.84
C ILE A 111 0.75 -17.66 22.60
N ALA A 112 -0.10 -18.11 23.55
CA ALA A 112 0.16 -19.31 24.31
C ALA A 112 0.21 -20.56 23.40
N ILE A 113 -0.70 -20.68 22.45
CA ILE A 113 -0.71 -21.75 21.46
C ILE A 113 0.53 -21.71 20.57
N ALA A 114 0.94 -20.52 20.13
CA ALA A 114 2.14 -20.35 19.32
C ALA A 114 3.42 -20.75 20.10
N ALA A 115 3.55 -20.32 21.35
CA ALA A 115 4.64 -20.71 22.23
C ALA A 115 4.69 -22.23 22.44
N HIS A 116 3.54 -22.85 22.70
CA HIS A 116 3.44 -24.31 22.86
C HIS A 116 3.85 -25.05 21.58
N LYS A 117 3.36 -24.61 20.41
CA LYS A 117 3.73 -25.21 19.10
C LYS A 117 5.22 -25.07 18.80
N ALA A 118 5.86 -23.97 19.27
CA ALA A 118 7.30 -23.75 19.14
C ALA A 118 8.15 -24.45 20.21
N GLY A 119 7.53 -25.14 21.19
CA GLY A 119 8.22 -25.79 22.29
C GLY A 119 8.88 -24.81 23.28
N LEU A 120 8.39 -23.59 23.39
CA LEU A 120 8.94 -22.55 24.24
C LEU A 120 8.23 -22.53 25.58
N ASN A 121 8.99 -22.74 26.67
CA ASN A 121 8.50 -22.58 28.04
C ASN A 121 8.65 -21.14 28.55
N ASN A 122 9.68 -20.44 28.09
CA ASN A 122 9.93 -19.03 28.36
C ASN A 122 10.07 -18.29 27.04
N TYR A 123 9.33 -17.23 26.86
CA TYR A 123 9.34 -16.42 25.65
C TYR A 123 9.18 -14.94 25.97
N GLN A 124 9.66 -14.11 25.08
CA GLN A 124 9.48 -12.65 25.10
C GLN A 124 8.54 -12.24 23.97
N ILE A 125 7.61 -11.37 24.28
CA ILE A 125 6.72 -10.76 23.27
C ILE A 125 7.41 -9.49 22.78
N THR A 126 7.59 -9.37 21.47
CA THR A 126 8.11 -8.16 20.83
C THR A 126 7.06 -7.62 19.88
N GLU A 127 6.62 -6.42 20.15
CA GLU A 127 5.67 -5.72 19.27
C GLU A 127 6.41 -5.05 18.10
N LEU A 128 5.92 -5.24 16.88
CA LEU A 128 6.48 -4.65 15.68
C LEU A 128 5.34 -4.00 14.84
N PRO A 129 5.56 -2.79 14.30
CA PRO A 129 6.74 -1.93 14.48
C PRO A 129 6.83 -1.42 15.92
N VAL A 130 8.06 -1.18 16.40
CA VAL A 130 8.26 -0.55 17.71
C VAL A 130 7.63 0.83 17.68
N GLU A 131 6.64 1.06 18.53
CA GLU A 131 6.02 2.38 18.67
C GLU A 131 7.06 3.36 19.24
N ARG A 132 7.37 4.38 18.44
CA ARG A 132 8.23 5.47 18.91
C ARG A 132 7.39 6.40 19.77
N SER A 133 7.97 6.91 20.83
CA SER A 133 7.30 7.94 21.62
C SER A 133 7.12 9.19 20.76
N PRO A 134 6.03 9.97 20.94
CA PRO A 134 5.85 11.24 20.24
C PRO A 134 7.03 12.20 20.43
N PHE A 135 7.74 12.08 21.55
CA PHE A 135 8.93 12.85 21.85
C PHE A 135 10.14 12.44 20.98
N GLU A 136 10.33 11.14 20.74
CA GLU A 136 11.38 10.64 19.83
C GLU A 136 11.15 11.09 18.39
N ASP A 137 9.89 11.09 17.93
CA ASP A 137 9.53 11.58 16.60
C ASP A 137 9.75 13.09 16.47
N ILE A 138 9.43 13.88 17.50
CA ILE A 138 9.74 15.31 17.54
C ILE A 138 11.26 15.54 17.51
N LEU A 139 12.04 14.78 18.29
CA LEU A 139 13.48 14.90 18.35
C LEU A 139 14.14 14.54 17.01
N LEU A 140 13.68 13.48 16.34
CA LEU A 140 14.15 13.06 15.02
C LEU A 140 13.81 14.11 13.95
N ASN A 141 12.59 14.62 13.96
CA ASN A 141 12.16 15.68 13.03
C ASN A 141 12.91 16.99 13.26
N LEU A 142 13.15 17.35 14.52
CA LEU A 142 13.93 18.52 14.89
C LEU A 142 15.39 18.38 14.40
N SER A 143 15.99 17.21 14.59
CA SER A 143 17.37 16.92 14.15
C SER A 143 17.49 16.96 12.61
N GLN A 144 16.49 16.50 11.88
CA GLN A 144 16.46 16.61 10.41
C GLN A 144 16.28 18.04 9.94
N SER A 145 15.40 18.82 10.57
CA SER A 145 15.19 20.23 10.25
C SER A 145 16.45 21.07 10.52
N ILE A 146 17.13 20.82 11.63
CA ILE A 146 18.39 21.49 11.97
C ILE A 146 19.48 21.12 10.96
N ARG A 147 19.64 19.85 10.62
CA ARG A 147 20.60 19.40 9.59
C ARG A 147 20.33 20.03 8.24
N THR A 148 19.08 20.09 7.83
CA THR A 148 18.68 20.72 6.57
C THR A 148 18.96 22.21 6.58
N SER A 149 18.70 22.90 7.69
CA SER A 149 18.98 24.33 7.84
C SER A 149 20.49 24.63 7.82
N ILE A 150 21.30 23.82 8.51
CA ILE A 150 22.77 23.94 8.49
C ILE A 150 23.30 23.70 7.07
N LEU A 151 22.86 22.63 6.39
CA LEU A 151 23.27 22.33 5.03
C LEU A 151 22.88 23.44 4.04
N LYS A 152 21.70 24.02 4.19
CA LYS A 152 21.28 25.17 3.38
C LYS A 152 22.15 26.40 3.65
N SER A 153 22.50 26.64 4.90
CA SER A 153 23.35 27.77 5.28
C SER A 153 24.80 27.64 4.78
N GLU A 154 25.32 26.40 4.79
CA GLU A 154 26.69 26.12 4.36
C GLU A 154 26.83 26.04 2.83
N LEU A 155 25.86 25.45 2.14
CA LEU A 155 25.90 25.20 0.69
C LEU A 155 25.29 26.35 -0.12
N GLY A 156 24.49 27.24 0.50
CA GLY A 156 23.83 28.32 -0.20
C GLY A 156 23.10 27.84 -1.46
N ASP A 157 23.39 28.49 -2.60
CA ASP A 157 22.79 28.17 -3.90
C ASP A 157 23.14 26.74 -4.40
N PHE A 158 24.19 26.13 -3.87
CA PHE A 158 24.57 24.74 -4.21
C PHE A 158 23.72 23.68 -3.48
N TYR A 159 22.89 24.05 -2.53
CA TYR A 159 22.08 23.10 -1.77
C TYR A 159 21.13 22.29 -2.65
N ASP A 160 20.48 22.91 -3.61
CA ASP A 160 19.55 22.24 -4.51
C ASP A 160 20.27 21.24 -5.43
N THR A 161 21.41 21.63 -5.98
CA THR A 161 22.26 20.73 -6.77
C THR A 161 22.76 19.54 -5.93
N TYR A 162 23.18 19.77 -4.69
CA TYR A 162 23.58 18.71 -3.76
C TYR A 162 22.42 17.75 -3.48
N ARG A 163 21.22 18.25 -3.24
CA ARG A 163 20.02 17.45 -2.99
C ARG A 163 19.69 16.57 -4.19
N GLU A 164 19.70 17.13 -5.39
CA GLU A 164 19.46 16.39 -6.63
C GLU A 164 20.49 15.27 -6.84
N GLN A 165 21.77 15.55 -6.67
CA GLN A 165 22.83 14.56 -6.76
C GLN A 165 22.63 13.42 -5.75
N LYS A 166 22.26 13.75 -4.52
CA LYS A 166 21.99 12.77 -3.47
C LYS A 166 20.78 11.88 -3.76
N GLU A 167 19.72 12.44 -4.35
CA GLU A 167 18.56 11.64 -4.78
C GLU A 167 18.93 10.72 -5.96
N LEU A 168 19.77 11.18 -6.89
CA LEU A 168 20.27 10.34 -7.99
C LEU A 168 21.06 9.13 -7.50
N LEU A 169 21.84 9.27 -6.43
CA LEU A 169 22.62 8.16 -5.86
C LEU A 169 21.74 7.09 -5.19
N LYS A 170 20.50 7.41 -4.87
CA LYS A 170 19.54 6.43 -4.32
C LYS A 170 18.88 5.55 -5.38
N ILE A 171 18.92 6.00 -6.63
CA ILE A 171 18.27 5.29 -7.73
C ILE A 171 19.11 4.06 -8.10
N LYS A 172 18.51 2.88 -8.00
CA LYS A 172 19.11 1.61 -8.37
C LYS A 172 18.40 1.05 -9.60
N GLY A 173 19.15 0.70 -10.63
CA GLY A 173 18.61 0.11 -11.86
C GLY A 173 18.69 1.02 -13.08
N MET A 174 18.10 0.59 -14.20
CA MET A 174 18.03 1.38 -15.44
C MET A 174 17.01 2.50 -15.31
N VAL A 175 17.45 3.74 -15.53
CA VAL A 175 16.59 4.92 -15.47
C VAL A 175 16.68 5.68 -16.79
N ALA A 176 15.55 5.98 -17.38
CA ALA A 176 15.47 6.92 -18.50
C ALA A 176 15.47 8.36 -17.94
N ARG A 177 16.48 9.15 -18.29
CA ARG A 177 16.57 10.56 -17.91
C ARG A 177 16.81 11.41 -19.15
N ILE A 178 16.16 12.57 -19.18
CA ILE A 178 16.48 13.61 -20.18
C ILE A 178 17.84 14.22 -19.81
N PRO A 179 18.80 14.35 -20.76
CA PRO A 179 20.15 14.82 -20.48
C PRO A 179 20.26 16.34 -20.16
N TYR A 180 19.13 17.03 -20.11
CA TYR A 180 19.08 18.48 -19.85
C TYR A 180 18.18 18.77 -18.65
N ASP A 181 18.66 19.60 -17.75
CA ASP A 181 17.85 20.16 -16.67
C ASP A 181 17.01 21.33 -17.23
N LEU A 182 15.68 21.18 -17.19
CA LEU A 182 14.76 22.22 -17.60
C LEU A 182 14.45 23.08 -16.37
N THR A 183 15.02 24.27 -16.30
CA THR A 183 14.65 25.30 -15.32
C THR A 183 13.63 26.23 -15.95
N PHE A 184 12.44 26.27 -15.39
CA PHE A 184 11.42 27.27 -15.73
C PHE A 184 11.56 28.44 -14.76
N ASN A 185 11.84 29.63 -15.30
CA ASN A 185 11.82 30.87 -14.54
C ASN A 185 10.39 31.40 -14.41
#